data_806b3b67e3542189fa73d7a5e661765a
#
_entry.id   806b3b67e3542189fa73d7a5e661765a
#
_cell.length_a   1.000
_cell.length_b   1.000
_cell.length_c   1.000
_cell.angle_alpha   90.00
_cell.angle_beta   90.00
_cell.angle_gamma   90.00
#
_symmetry.space_group_name_H-M   'P 1'
#
loop_
_entity.id
_entity.type
_entity.pdbx_description
1 polymer ?
#
loop_
_entity_poly.entity_id
_entity_poly.type
_entity_poly.pdbx_seq_one_letter_code
_entity_poly.pdbx_strand_id
1 'polypeptide(L)'
;MRSSKTRIGWGIAALVLLLAAAAVWFFCSYSVSDGRLIVRKADVIDLRGEDISAQEAEALAAKYPDKAVLWDVPLSGGSRPSSAESLSLSSLSADDIPLFACFPNLKSIDASGCADYEALLALRSAYPALDLTAFVTVGGKAVPMDAQRAVLRADTPLAELLETLPFLPELYRVSFTGGAVSYEMQDALTAAFPALSFRWDVEVLGVTASSAAKELSFAGQTLTARDVNTLCDNLFRFPALERIYLTGCGLTAEQIKAVRSASGAVTVYELELFGKTVSTDALELDFSGIRMGLSGAAVIEEALGEFPLLEKVVLCDCGISNEDMAALNDRHENVRFVWRVYFSEFSLRTDDTNFIAARVRNKFPIYSYELEVLKYCPDLQALDLGHKNITSLDFLRYVPHLKYLIIVENDVNDITPIGELQELTYLEMFWTKCEDISPLQNCKALTDLNISYIYCRPAKCLETLVNMPQLERLWYCGNNLNAEQLEELQTALPDTEMYLAAHGEPTGSTWREHPHYFEMRDFFGMYYMAGGTNGVDENGNQIIITG
;
A
#
# COMPACT_ATOMS: atom_id res chain seq x y z
N MET A 1 -59.39 84.77 -63.33
CA MET A 1 -59.05 84.40 -61.91
C MET A 1 -59.70 83.03 -61.52
N ARG A 2 -59.45 81.90 -62.21
CA ARG A 2 -60.01 80.57 -61.85
C ARG A 2 -58.97 79.47 -61.82
N SER A 3 -57.63 79.69 -61.88
CA SER A 3 -56.59 78.63 -61.98
C SER A 3 -55.72 78.51 -60.72
N SER A 4 -55.79 79.40 -59.74
CA SER A 4 -54.92 79.30 -58.56
C SER A 4 -55.52 78.51 -57.37
N LYS A 5 -56.88 78.47 -57.25
CA LYS A 5 -57.53 77.74 -56.10
C LYS A 5 -57.47 76.19 -56.30
N THR A 6 -57.49 75.71 -57.55
CA THR A 6 -57.43 74.27 -57.85
C THR A 6 -56.02 73.70 -57.60
N ARG A 7 -54.94 74.43 -57.88
CA ARG A 7 -53.56 74.01 -57.58
C ARG A 7 -53.22 73.92 -56.09
N ILE A 8 -53.81 74.84 -55.29
CA ILE A 8 -53.61 74.82 -53.82
C ILE A 8 -54.38 73.62 -53.22
N GLY A 9 -55.59 73.29 -53.75
CA GLY A 9 -56.36 72.13 -53.28
C GLY A 9 -55.66 70.80 -53.54
N TRP A 10 -55.03 70.63 -54.70
CA TRP A 10 -54.23 69.44 -55.03
C TRP A 10 -52.94 69.35 -54.22
N GLY A 11 -52.28 70.47 -53.93
CA GLY A 11 -51.12 70.52 -53.06
C GLY A 11 -51.42 70.07 -51.61
N ILE A 12 -52.56 70.57 -51.09
CA ILE A 12 -53.03 70.15 -49.72
C ILE A 12 -53.44 68.65 -49.70
N ALA A 13 -54.16 68.20 -50.73
CA ALA A 13 -54.52 66.76 -50.85
C ALA A 13 -53.29 65.86 -50.96
N ALA A 14 -52.30 66.25 -51.75
CA ALA A 14 -51.04 65.51 -51.91
C ALA A 14 -50.25 65.49 -50.60
N LEU A 15 -50.24 66.61 -49.87
CA LEU A 15 -49.56 66.68 -48.51
C LEU A 15 -50.29 65.81 -47.50
N VAL A 16 -51.63 65.81 -47.52
CA VAL A 16 -52.43 64.95 -46.62
C VAL A 16 -52.20 63.46 -46.93
N LEU A 17 -52.14 63.12 -48.23
CA LEU A 17 -51.82 61.74 -48.66
C LEU A 17 -50.39 61.29 -48.25
N LEU A 18 -49.42 62.22 -48.37
CA LEU A 18 -48.05 61.96 -47.97
C LEU A 18 -47.94 61.80 -46.44
N LEU A 19 -48.64 62.64 -45.68
CA LEU A 19 -48.69 62.53 -44.23
C LEU A 19 -49.43 61.27 -43.79
N ALA A 20 -50.51 60.89 -44.50
CA ALA A 20 -51.18 59.61 -44.22
C ALA A 20 -50.32 58.39 -44.57
N ALA A 21 -49.61 58.45 -45.70
CA ALA A 21 -48.67 57.40 -46.10
C ALA A 21 -47.48 57.32 -45.12
N ALA A 22 -46.96 58.45 -44.67
CA ALA A 22 -45.92 58.54 -43.67
C ALA A 22 -46.42 58.01 -42.32
N ALA A 23 -47.67 58.35 -41.95
CA ALA A 23 -48.28 57.79 -40.70
C ALA A 23 -48.49 56.27 -40.81
N VAL A 24 -49.00 55.78 -41.91
CA VAL A 24 -49.16 54.34 -42.16
C VAL A 24 -47.79 53.63 -42.13
N TRP A 25 -46.79 54.16 -42.83
CA TRP A 25 -45.43 53.65 -42.79
C TRP A 25 -44.87 53.63 -41.35
N PHE A 26 -45.08 54.76 -40.60
CA PHE A 26 -44.66 54.87 -39.23
C PHE A 26 -45.31 53.78 -38.33
N PHE A 27 -46.65 53.62 -38.39
CA PHE A 27 -47.35 52.62 -37.60
C PHE A 27 -47.10 51.18 -38.06
N CYS A 28 -46.76 50.95 -39.31
CA CYS A 28 -46.32 49.65 -39.83
C CYS A 28 -44.88 49.34 -39.39
N SER A 29 -44.04 50.35 -39.25
CA SER A 29 -42.61 50.16 -38.94
C SER A 29 -42.31 50.23 -37.44
N TYR A 30 -43.10 50.97 -36.69
CA TYR A 30 -42.88 51.23 -35.29
C TYR A 30 -44.12 50.94 -34.43
N SER A 31 -43.92 50.56 -33.22
CA SER A 31 -44.92 50.58 -32.15
C SER A 31 -44.44 51.52 -31.02
N VAL A 32 -45.33 52.21 -30.39
CA VAL A 32 -45.04 53.10 -29.22
C VAL A 32 -45.39 52.34 -27.96
N SER A 33 -44.46 52.18 -27.08
CA SER A 33 -44.68 51.60 -25.75
C SER A 33 -43.96 52.47 -24.71
N ASP A 34 -44.68 52.98 -23.73
CA ASP A 34 -44.19 53.76 -22.61
C ASP A 34 -43.29 54.93 -23.06
N GLY A 35 -43.72 55.64 -24.13
CA GLY A 35 -42.99 56.77 -24.74
C GLY A 35 -41.80 56.37 -25.64
N ARG A 36 -41.52 55.08 -25.82
CA ARG A 36 -40.42 54.57 -26.63
C ARG A 36 -40.92 54.08 -28.00
N LEU A 37 -40.11 54.30 -29.02
CA LEU A 37 -40.36 53.79 -30.38
C LEU A 37 -39.70 52.44 -30.57
N ILE A 38 -40.48 51.39 -30.77
CA ILE A 38 -40.02 50.03 -30.97
C ILE A 38 -40.16 49.64 -32.43
N VAL A 39 -39.09 49.28 -33.10
CA VAL A 39 -39.08 48.82 -34.49
C VAL A 39 -39.73 47.43 -34.57
N ARG A 40 -40.88 47.34 -35.29
CA ARG A 40 -41.68 46.10 -35.33
C ARG A 40 -40.92 44.92 -35.98
N LYS A 41 -40.05 45.17 -36.94
CA LYS A 41 -39.28 44.15 -37.68
C LYS A 41 -37.93 43.81 -37.02
N ALA A 42 -37.53 44.53 -36.00
CA ALA A 42 -36.29 44.20 -35.27
C ALA A 42 -36.52 43.02 -34.32
N ASP A 43 -35.60 42.09 -34.25
CA ASP A 43 -35.61 40.95 -33.32
C ASP A 43 -35.12 41.37 -31.92
N VAL A 44 -34.60 42.61 -31.80
CA VAL A 44 -33.99 43.14 -30.55
C VAL A 44 -34.56 44.52 -30.24
N ILE A 45 -34.91 44.78 -29.01
CA ILE A 45 -35.17 46.06 -28.41
C ILE A 45 -33.92 46.47 -27.60
N ASP A 46 -33.14 47.38 -28.14
CA ASP A 46 -31.88 47.82 -27.50
C ASP A 46 -32.11 49.10 -26.71
N LEU A 47 -32.03 49.00 -25.39
CA LEU A 47 -32.20 50.06 -24.42
C LEU A 47 -30.93 50.32 -23.58
N ARG A 48 -29.81 49.84 -24.06
CA ARG A 48 -28.52 50.05 -23.39
C ARG A 48 -28.18 51.53 -23.42
N GLY A 49 -27.72 52.06 -22.28
CA GLY A 49 -27.47 53.50 -22.07
C GLY A 49 -28.71 54.32 -21.71
N GLU A 50 -29.90 53.70 -21.64
CA GLU A 50 -31.12 54.34 -21.10
C GLU A 50 -31.26 53.99 -19.60
N ASP A 51 -31.85 54.94 -18.83
CA ASP A 51 -32.23 54.71 -17.44
C ASP A 51 -33.56 53.92 -17.41
N ILE A 52 -33.46 52.60 -17.23
CA ILE A 52 -34.60 51.70 -17.19
C ILE A 52 -34.49 50.77 -15.98
N SER A 53 -35.61 50.58 -15.30
CA SER A 53 -35.69 49.63 -14.17
C SER A 53 -35.86 48.18 -14.64
N ALA A 54 -35.48 47.23 -13.82
CA ALA A 54 -35.70 45.80 -14.04
C ALA A 54 -37.17 45.49 -14.32
N GLN A 55 -38.09 46.10 -13.57
CA GLN A 55 -39.54 45.91 -13.73
C GLN A 55 -40.05 46.43 -15.09
N GLU A 56 -39.50 47.53 -15.58
CA GLU A 56 -39.84 48.08 -16.92
C GLU A 56 -39.28 47.19 -18.04
N ALA A 57 -38.06 46.67 -17.88
CA ALA A 57 -37.44 45.75 -18.82
C ALA A 57 -38.23 44.42 -18.92
N GLU A 58 -38.64 43.86 -17.77
CA GLU A 58 -39.49 42.65 -17.73
C GLU A 58 -40.87 42.91 -18.36
N ALA A 59 -41.50 44.05 -18.09
CA ALA A 59 -42.78 44.42 -18.66
C ALA A 59 -42.69 44.52 -20.20
N LEU A 60 -41.59 45.08 -20.72
CA LEU A 60 -41.31 45.13 -22.16
C LEU A 60 -41.07 43.72 -22.75
N ALA A 61 -40.30 42.86 -22.08
CA ALA A 61 -40.07 41.50 -22.49
C ALA A 61 -41.37 40.67 -22.51
N ALA A 62 -42.22 40.82 -21.52
CA ALA A 62 -43.55 40.18 -21.50
C ALA A 62 -44.48 40.67 -22.61
N LYS A 63 -44.41 41.98 -22.97
CA LYS A 63 -45.20 42.56 -24.03
C LYS A 63 -44.73 42.18 -25.44
N TYR A 64 -43.45 41.89 -25.62
CA TYR A 64 -42.82 41.54 -26.88
C TYR A 64 -42.02 40.21 -26.75
N PRO A 65 -42.70 39.07 -26.56
CA PRO A 65 -42.04 37.79 -26.24
C PRO A 65 -41.15 37.22 -27.37
N ASP A 66 -41.33 37.74 -28.60
CA ASP A 66 -40.53 37.41 -29.78
C ASP A 66 -39.30 38.28 -29.99
N LYS A 67 -39.05 39.23 -29.06
CA LYS A 67 -37.91 40.15 -29.13
C LYS A 67 -37.02 40.02 -27.92
N ALA A 68 -35.71 40.01 -28.14
CA ALA A 68 -34.75 40.14 -27.05
C ALA A 68 -34.70 41.62 -26.56
N VAL A 69 -34.91 41.83 -25.28
CA VAL A 69 -34.76 43.19 -24.66
C VAL A 69 -33.35 43.27 -24.04
N LEU A 70 -32.52 44.15 -24.64
CA LEU A 70 -31.17 44.44 -24.15
C LEU A 70 -31.18 45.74 -23.40
N TRP A 71 -30.67 45.71 -22.19
CA TRP A 71 -30.58 46.87 -21.29
C TRP A 71 -29.40 46.76 -20.32
N ASP A 72 -29.07 47.79 -19.63
CA ASP A 72 -27.97 47.81 -18.67
C ASP A 72 -28.52 47.59 -17.26
N VAL A 73 -28.26 46.39 -16.70
CA VAL A 73 -28.67 45.96 -15.37
C VAL A 73 -27.83 46.73 -14.33
N PRO A 74 -28.43 47.46 -13.41
CA PRO A 74 -27.69 48.24 -12.43
C PRO A 74 -27.24 47.34 -11.27
N LEU A 75 -25.94 47.05 -11.21
CA LEU A 75 -25.32 46.34 -10.10
C LEU A 75 -24.53 47.34 -9.23
N SER A 76 -24.28 47.01 -7.98
CA SER A 76 -23.47 47.82 -7.04
C SER A 76 -22.08 48.18 -7.59
N GLY A 77 -21.50 47.30 -8.40
CA GLY A 77 -20.22 47.48 -9.11
C GLY A 77 -20.34 48.24 -10.43
N GLY A 78 -21.50 48.88 -10.74
CA GLY A 78 -21.80 49.55 -12.00
C GLY A 78 -22.65 48.73 -12.94
N SER A 79 -23.37 49.41 -13.85
CA SER A 79 -24.30 48.77 -14.80
C SER A 79 -23.59 47.80 -15.75
N ARG A 80 -24.27 46.73 -16.12
CA ARG A 80 -23.78 45.70 -17.02
C ARG A 80 -24.84 45.32 -18.06
N PRO A 81 -24.46 45.08 -19.34
CA PRO A 81 -25.41 44.74 -20.37
C PRO A 81 -26.08 43.37 -20.08
N SER A 82 -27.42 43.32 -20.14
CA SER A 82 -28.20 42.09 -19.88
C SER A 82 -27.85 40.92 -20.81
N SER A 83 -27.21 41.19 -21.97
CA SER A 83 -26.71 40.17 -22.93
C SER A 83 -25.37 39.57 -22.53
N ALA A 84 -24.77 39.93 -21.41
CA ALA A 84 -23.46 39.47 -21.01
C ALA A 84 -23.45 37.95 -20.81
N GLU A 85 -22.44 37.27 -21.38
CA GLU A 85 -22.15 35.86 -21.10
C GLU A 85 -21.14 35.67 -19.96
N SER A 86 -20.39 36.73 -19.65
CA SER A 86 -19.44 36.78 -18.52
C SER A 86 -19.44 38.16 -17.90
N LEU A 87 -19.26 38.23 -16.58
CA LEU A 87 -19.17 39.49 -15.83
C LEU A 87 -17.88 39.52 -15.01
N SER A 88 -17.30 40.75 -14.92
CA SER A 88 -16.24 41.04 -13.93
C SER A 88 -16.76 42.09 -12.97
N LEU A 89 -16.77 41.74 -11.68
CA LEU A 89 -17.33 42.54 -10.60
C LEU A 89 -16.22 42.97 -9.63
N SER A 90 -16.16 44.28 -9.33
CA SER A 90 -15.27 44.81 -8.30
C SER A 90 -15.96 44.99 -6.95
N SER A 91 -17.29 44.98 -6.92
CA SER A 91 -18.12 44.95 -5.71
C SER A 91 -19.41 44.18 -6.00
N LEU A 92 -19.97 43.62 -4.96
CA LEU A 92 -21.23 42.89 -4.96
C LEU A 92 -21.93 43.17 -3.63
N SER A 93 -23.25 43.28 -3.64
CA SER A 93 -24.08 43.39 -2.43
C SER A 93 -25.22 42.37 -2.46
N ALA A 94 -25.88 42.15 -1.34
CA ALA A 94 -27.04 41.26 -1.27
C ALA A 94 -28.20 41.74 -2.17
N ASP A 95 -28.34 43.06 -2.39
CA ASP A 95 -29.38 43.64 -3.25
C ASP A 95 -29.16 43.33 -4.74
N ASP A 96 -27.94 43.02 -5.14
CA ASP A 96 -27.62 42.63 -6.52
C ASP A 96 -28.09 41.20 -6.87
N ILE A 97 -28.23 40.32 -5.89
CA ILE A 97 -28.48 38.88 -6.12
C ILE A 97 -29.73 38.64 -6.99
N PRO A 98 -30.91 39.24 -6.74
CA PRO A 98 -32.08 39.08 -7.58
C PRO A 98 -31.87 39.55 -9.01
N LEU A 99 -31.00 40.56 -9.24
CA LEU A 99 -30.76 41.14 -10.55
C LEU A 99 -30.00 40.21 -11.50
N PHE A 100 -29.33 39.18 -11.00
CA PHE A 100 -28.68 38.20 -11.87
C PHE A 100 -29.67 37.38 -12.70
N ALA A 101 -30.94 37.31 -12.33
CA ALA A 101 -31.99 36.74 -13.17
C ALA A 101 -32.16 37.49 -14.51
N CYS A 102 -31.75 38.77 -14.56
CA CYS A 102 -31.82 39.60 -15.76
C CYS A 102 -30.71 39.30 -16.81
N PHE A 103 -29.84 38.36 -16.54
CA PHE A 103 -28.76 37.94 -17.47
C PHE A 103 -29.00 36.50 -18.00
N PRO A 104 -29.86 36.29 -18.98
CA PRO A 104 -30.28 34.99 -19.45
C PRO A 104 -29.16 34.14 -20.08
N ASN A 105 -28.07 34.77 -20.51
CA ASN A 105 -26.96 34.13 -21.20
C ASN A 105 -25.71 34.03 -20.31
N LEU A 106 -25.79 34.42 -19.05
CA LEU A 106 -24.63 34.46 -18.16
C LEU A 106 -24.13 33.06 -17.80
N LYS A 107 -22.85 32.82 -18.01
CA LYS A 107 -22.15 31.55 -17.75
C LYS A 107 -21.13 31.67 -16.63
N SER A 108 -20.42 32.80 -16.56
CA SER A 108 -19.34 32.99 -15.61
C SER A 108 -19.31 34.39 -14.99
N ILE A 109 -18.85 34.44 -13.74
CA ILE A 109 -18.65 35.68 -12.98
C ILE A 109 -17.26 35.67 -12.38
N ASP A 110 -16.46 36.66 -12.72
CA ASP A 110 -15.21 36.94 -12.03
C ASP A 110 -15.51 38.01 -10.95
N ALA A 111 -15.59 37.59 -9.69
CA ALA A 111 -15.80 38.41 -8.52
C ALA A 111 -14.53 38.40 -7.62
N SER A 112 -13.36 38.22 -8.21
CA SER A 112 -12.07 38.17 -7.48
C SER A 112 -11.73 39.44 -6.73
N GLY A 113 -12.33 40.59 -7.11
CA GLY A 113 -12.18 41.86 -6.47
C GLY A 113 -13.21 42.17 -5.37
N CYS A 114 -14.20 41.31 -5.14
CA CYS A 114 -15.27 41.54 -4.17
C CYS A 114 -14.85 41.09 -2.77
N ALA A 115 -15.16 41.92 -1.78
CA ALA A 115 -14.83 41.68 -0.37
C ALA A 115 -16.05 41.33 0.50
N ASP A 116 -17.26 41.40 -0.03
CA ASP A 116 -18.48 41.01 0.67
C ASP A 116 -18.68 39.50 0.50
N TYR A 117 -18.12 38.73 1.44
CA TYR A 117 -18.15 37.26 1.37
C TYR A 117 -19.56 36.70 1.61
N GLU A 118 -20.42 37.39 2.35
CA GLU A 118 -21.82 36.97 2.55
C GLU A 118 -22.59 37.06 1.23
N ALA A 119 -22.44 38.17 0.50
CA ALA A 119 -23.05 38.37 -0.81
C ALA A 119 -22.55 37.35 -1.83
N LEU A 120 -21.24 37.01 -1.79
CA LEU A 120 -20.65 35.96 -2.66
C LEU A 120 -21.23 34.58 -2.37
N LEU A 121 -21.41 34.20 -1.10
CA LEU A 121 -22.07 32.93 -0.73
C LEU A 121 -23.54 32.93 -1.15
N ALA A 122 -24.27 34.04 -0.97
CA ALA A 122 -25.65 34.17 -1.40
C ALA A 122 -25.78 34.01 -2.92
N LEU A 123 -24.88 34.66 -3.69
CA LEU A 123 -24.81 34.49 -5.15
C LEU A 123 -24.59 33.03 -5.57
N ARG A 124 -23.60 32.39 -4.98
CA ARG A 124 -23.29 30.97 -5.26
C ARG A 124 -24.47 30.04 -4.94
N SER A 125 -25.16 30.31 -3.83
CA SER A 125 -26.33 29.54 -3.43
C SER A 125 -27.52 29.72 -4.36
N ALA A 126 -27.77 30.97 -4.80
CA ALA A 126 -28.88 31.32 -5.68
C ALA A 126 -28.69 30.84 -7.12
N TYR A 127 -27.42 30.83 -7.57
CA TYR A 127 -27.07 30.48 -8.97
C TYR A 127 -25.97 29.43 -9.03
N PRO A 128 -26.19 28.18 -8.58
CA PRO A 128 -25.16 27.13 -8.49
C PRO A 128 -24.61 26.65 -9.84
N ALA A 129 -25.28 26.99 -10.95
CA ALA A 129 -24.85 26.65 -12.30
C ALA A 129 -23.86 27.66 -12.90
N LEU A 130 -23.68 28.84 -12.27
CA LEU A 130 -22.72 29.84 -12.73
C LEU A 130 -21.30 29.48 -12.28
N ASP A 131 -20.37 29.63 -13.20
CA ASP A 131 -18.94 29.54 -12.91
C ASP A 131 -18.49 30.80 -12.18
N LEU A 132 -18.38 30.75 -10.85
CA LEU A 132 -18.04 31.88 -9.99
C LEU A 132 -16.57 31.80 -9.54
N THR A 133 -15.75 32.71 -10.04
CA THR A 133 -14.39 32.93 -9.52
C THR A 133 -14.46 33.96 -8.38
N ALA A 134 -14.22 33.51 -7.16
CA ALA A 134 -14.19 34.35 -5.96
C ALA A 134 -13.14 33.86 -4.98
N PHE A 135 -12.63 34.77 -4.16
CA PHE A 135 -11.59 34.45 -3.18
C PHE A 135 -11.96 35.00 -1.80
N VAL A 136 -11.59 34.26 -0.76
CA VAL A 136 -11.60 34.72 0.63
C VAL A 136 -10.16 35.02 1.04
N THR A 137 -9.89 36.21 1.55
CA THR A 137 -8.56 36.54 2.06
C THR A 137 -8.41 36.09 3.50
N VAL A 138 -7.44 35.18 3.73
CA VAL A 138 -7.14 34.62 5.06
C VAL A 138 -5.65 34.75 5.33
N GLY A 139 -5.25 35.45 6.38
CA GLY A 139 -3.83 35.68 6.70
C GLY A 139 -3.08 36.40 5.58
N GLY A 140 -3.76 37.33 4.87
CA GLY A 140 -3.21 38.04 3.72
C GLY A 140 -3.07 37.19 2.45
N LYS A 141 -3.59 35.96 2.44
CA LYS A 141 -3.57 35.04 1.29
C LYS A 141 -4.97 34.91 0.69
N ALA A 142 -5.10 35.10 -0.62
CA ALA A 142 -6.33 34.82 -1.34
C ALA A 142 -6.52 33.28 -1.48
N VAL A 143 -7.61 32.76 -0.94
CA VAL A 143 -8.04 31.37 -0.99
C VAL A 143 -9.28 31.28 -1.87
N PRO A 144 -9.32 30.46 -2.93
CA PRO A 144 -10.54 30.29 -3.73
C PRO A 144 -11.72 29.87 -2.86
N MET A 145 -12.90 30.44 -3.10
CA MET A 145 -14.09 30.17 -2.27
C MET A 145 -14.56 28.70 -2.38
N ASP A 146 -14.22 28.01 -3.47
CA ASP A 146 -14.47 26.61 -3.72
C ASP A 146 -13.31 25.70 -3.30
N ALA A 147 -12.30 26.26 -2.60
CA ALA A 147 -11.13 25.48 -2.18
C ALA A 147 -11.53 24.36 -1.21
N GLN A 148 -11.15 23.16 -1.55
CA GLN A 148 -11.31 21.99 -0.68
C GLN A 148 -10.19 21.88 0.37
N ARG A 149 -9.04 22.51 0.12
CA ARG A 149 -7.86 22.53 1.00
C ARG A 149 -7.23 23.90 0.99
N ALA A 150 -6.82 24.35 2.17
CA ALA A 150 -6.09 25.59 2.33
C ALA A 150 -4.75 25.36 3.05
N VAL A 151 -3.74 26.13 2.65
CA VAL A 151 -2.45 26.21 3.37
C VAL A 151 -2.30 27.64 3.86
N LEU A 152 -2.31 27.81 5.19
CA LEU A 152 -2.25 29.08 5.89
C LEU A 152 -0.96 29.20 6.70
N ARG A 153 -0.68 30.39 7.22
CA ARG A 153 0.46 30.60 8.11
C ARG A 153 0.06 30.36 9.56
N ALA A 154 0.97 29.81 10.34
CA ALA A 154 0.75 29.54 11.77
C ALA A 154 0.60 30.82 12.60
N ASP A 155 1.08 31.97 12.12
CA ASP A 155 0.97 33.27 12.74
C ASP A 155 -0.31 34.06 12.33
N THR A 156 -1.21 33.44 11.54
CA THR A 156 -2.51 34.06 11.21
C THR A 156 -3.34 34.22 12.50
N PRO A 157 -3.89 35.42 12.77
CA PRO A 157 -4.65 35.63 14.00
C PRO A 157 -5.87 34.72 14.11
N LEU A 158 -6.10 34.15 15.31
CA LEU A 158 -7.25 33.27 15.57
C LEU A 158 -8.58 33.95 15.23
N ALA A 159 -8.75 35.25 15.60
CA ALA A 159 -9.96 35.97 15.31
C ALA A 159 -10.27 36.04 13.81
N GLU A 160 -9.25 36.26 12.97
CA GLU A 160 -9.38 36.28 11.52
C GLU A 160 -9.79 34.91 10.97
N LEU A 161 -9.19 33.81 11.50
CA LEU A 161 -9.55 32.47 11.11
C LEU A 161 -11.01 32.13 11.43
N LEU A 162 -11.45 32.48 12.63
CA LEU A 162 -12.84 32.26 13.06
C LEU A 162 -13.85 33.05 12.22
N GLU A 163 -13.48 34.24 11.75
CA GLU A 163 -14.31 35.11 10.92
C GLU A 163 -14.35 34.65 9.45
N THR A 164 -13.22 34.20 8.89
CA THR A 164 -13.08 34.03 7.45
C THR A 164 -13.31 32.57 6.97
N LEU A 165 -12.97 31.56 7.77
CA LEU A 165 -13.14 30.15 7.38
C LEU A 165 -14.60 29.75 7.08
N PRO A 166 -15.64 30.33 7.72
CA PRO A 166 -17.03 30.02 7.36
C PRO A 166 -17.40 30.36 5.91
N PHE A 167 -16.66 31.27 5.25
CA PHE A 167 -16.88 31.62 3.86
C PHE A 167 -16.24 30.69 2.84
N LEU A 168 -15.65 29.57 3.28
CA LEU A 168 -15.07 28.51 2.45
C LEU A 168 -15.88 27.21 2.61
N PRO A 169 -17.08 27.10 2.00
CA PRO A 169 -18.05 26.04 2.31
C PRO A 169 -17.60 24.64 1.88
N GLU A 170 -16.69 24.53 0.94
CA GLU A 170 -16.16 23.23 0.46
C GLU A 170 -14.87 22.80 1.15
N LEU A 171 -14.37 23.65 2.06
CA LEU A 171 -13.14 23.38 2.77
C LEU A 171 -13.33 22.20 3.73
N TYR A 172 -12.48 21.16 3.57
CA TYR A 172 -12.44 20.03 4.50
C TYR A 172 -11.08 19.88 5.20
N ARG A 173 -10.04 20.57 4.71
CA ARG A 173 -8.71 20.53 5.31
C ARG A 173 -8.00 21.87 5.31
N VAL A 174 -7.46 22.24 6.46
CA VAL A 174 -6.55 23.38 6.63
C VAL A 174 -5.19 22.88 7.11
N SER A 175 -4.12 23.30 6.43
CA SER A 175 -2.75 23.02 6.85
C SER A 175 -2.05 24.33 7.21
N PHE A 176 -1.35 24.35 8.35
CA PHE A 176 -0.57 25.49 8.79
C PHE A 176 0.91 25.28 8.50
N THR A 177 1.61 26.36 8.15
CA THR A 177 3.04 26.37 7.87
C THR A 177 3.71 27.58 8.50
N GLY A 178 5.02 27.54 8.70
CA GLY A 178 5.80 28.66 9.21
C GLY A 178 5.94 28.70 10.73
N GLY A 179 5.76 27.56 11.40
CA GLY A 179 5.97 27.39 12.82
C GLY A 179 4.88 26.55 13.49
N ALA A 180 5.04 26.30 14.79
CA ALA A 180 4.04 25.61 15.59
C ALA A 180 2.84 26.51 15.86
N VAL A 181 1.64 25.93 15.80
CA VAL A 181 0.39 26.60 16.19
C VAL A 181 0.21 26.48 17.71
N SER A 182 -0.17 27.58 18.39
CA SER A 182 -0.40 27.54 19.83
C SER A 182 -1.53 26.59 20.22
N TYR A 183 -1.44 26.00 21.40
CA TYR A 183 -2.48 25.09 21.91
C TYR A 183 -3.86 25.74 22.00
N GLU A 184 -3.90 27.01 22.42
CA GLU A 184 -5.15 27.81 22.48
C GLU A 184 -5.81 27.89 21.09
N MET A 185 -5.02 28.15 20.05
CA MET A 185 -5.53 28.22 18.67
C MET A 185 -5.99 26.85 18.18
N GLN A 186 -5.22 25.77 18.46
CA GLN A 186 -5.59 24.42 18.10
C GLN A 186 -6.95 24.01 18.69
N ASP A 187 -7.11 24.27 20.00
CA ASP A 187 -8.32 23.91 20.75
C ASP A 187 -9.52 24.74 20.27
N ALA A 188 -9.34 26.05 20.05
CA ALA A 188 -10.39 26.95 19.58
C ALA A 188 -10.85 26.59 18.14
N LEU A 189 -9.92 26.32 17.23
CA LEU A 189 -10.26 25.95 15.85
C LEU A 189 -10.94 24.57 15.78
N THR A 190 -10.45 23.60 16.55
CA THR A 190 -11.07 22.27 16.60
C THR A 190 -12.50 22.32 17.16
N ALA A 191 -12.73 23.17 18.17
CA ALA A 191 -14.05 23.36 18.74
C ALA A 191 -15.00 24.11 17.79
N ALA A 192 -14.52 25.17 17.11
CA ALA A 192 -15.32 25.98 16.20
C ALA A 192 -15.67 25.25 14.89
N PHE A 193 -14.76 24.41 14.39
CA PHE A 193 -14.89 23.74 13.10
C PHE A 193 -14.68 22.23 13.20
N PRO A 194 -15.54 21.46 13.86
CA PRO A 194 -15.36 20.03 14.11
C PRO A 194 -15.39 19.18 12.82
N ALA A 195 -15.91 19.70 11.72
CA ALA A 195 -15.94 19.05 10.42
C ALA A 195 -14.64 19.25 9.61
N LEU A 196 -13.78 20.21 10.00
CA LEU A 196 -12.53 20.47 9.31
C LEU A 196 -11.40 19.59 9.88
N SER A 197 -10.57 19.07 8.99
CA SER A 197 -9.32 18.40 9.34
C SER A 197 -8.19 19.41 9.37
N PHE A 198 -7.61 19.64 10.53
CA PHE A 198 -6.47 20.54 10.70
C PHE A 198 -5.15 19.77 10.66
N ARG A 199 -4.12 20.38 10.06
CA ARG A 199 -2.72 19.96 10.12
C ARG A 199 -1.86 21.14 10.48
N TRP A 200 -1.16 21.02 11.58
CA TRP A 200 -0.25 22.03 12.12
C TRP A 200 0.98 21.37 12.71
N ASP A 201 2.02 22.16 12.94
CA ASP A 201 3.14 21.74 13.74
C ASP A 201 2.80 21.99 15.21
N VAL A 202 3.05 21.01 16.03
CA VAL A 202 2.86 21.01 17.50
C VAL A 202 4.24 20.95 18.13
N GLU A 203 4.51 21.78 19.12
CA GLU A 203 5.72 21.73 19.92
C GLU A 203 5.42 21.13 21.29
N VAL A 204 6.11 20.02 21.62
CA VAL A 204 6.04 19.38 22.94
C VAL A 204 7.46 19.13 23.42
N LEU A 205 7.81 19.65 24.60
CA LEU A 205 9.14 19.48 25.24
C LEU A 205 10.32 19.82 24.29
N GLY A 206 10.18 20.85 23.48
CA GLY A 206 11.20 21.28 22.52
C GLY A 206 11.25 20.46 21.23
N VAL A 207 10.40 19.43 21.08
CA VAL A 207 10.22 18.69 19.83
C VAL A 207 9.04 19.27 19.06
N THR A 208 9.32 19.76 17.87
CA THR A 208 8.28 20.25 16.94
C THR A 208 8.00 19.19 15.90
N ALA A 209 6.74 18.78 15.78
CA ALA A 209 6.32 17.79 14.79
C ALA A 209 4.92 18.13 14.25
N SER A 210 4.62 17.66 13.04
CA SER A 210 3.28 17.78 12.46
C SER A 210 2.25 17.02 13.30
N SER A 211 1.05 17.58 13.47
CA SER A 211 -0.08 16.86 14.09
C SER A 211 -0.47 15.56 13.35
N ALA A 212 -0.02 15.38 12.10
CA ALA A 212 -0.16 14.15 11.33
C ALA A 212 1.09 13.24 11.40
N ALA A 213 2.05 13.54 12.29
CA ALA A 213 3.23 12.72 12.49
C ALA A 213 2.83 11.32 12.99
N LYS A 214 3.48 10.32 12.41
CA LYS A 214 3.34 8.92 12.83
C LYS A 214 4.34 8.56 13.92
N GLU A 215 5.39 9.34 14.04
CA GLU A 215 6.48 9.09 14.97
C GLU A 215 6.88 10.37 15.70
N LEU A 216 7.18 10.26 16.99
CA LEU A 216 7.79 11.30 17.81
C LEU A 216 9.05 10.76 18.45
N SER A 217 10.12 11.55 18.47
CA SER A 217 11.37 11.15 19.09
C SER A 217 11.80 12.16 20.16
N PHE A 218 11.94 11.65 21.38
CA PHE A 218 12.57 12.34 22.51
C PHE A 218 13.90 11.68 22.88
N ALA A 219 14.42 10.80 22.03
CA ALA A 219 15.63 10.02 22.27
C ALA A 219 16.81 10.89 22.70
N GLY A 220 17.48 10.50 23.78
CA GLY A 220 18.61 11.22 24.36
C GLY A 220 18.26 12.46 25.18
N GLN A 221 16.99 12.82 25.32
CA GLN A 221 16.55 13.88 26.24
C GLN A 221 16.37 13.32 27.65
N THR A 222 16.86 14.01 28.67
CA THR A 222 16.54 13.66 30.06
C THR A 222 15.17 14.21 30.43
N LEU A 223 14.17 13.35 30.59
CA LEU A 223 12.81 13.73 30.93
C LEU A 223 12.55 13.56 32.44
N THR A 224 12.03 14.62 33.07
CA THR A 224 11.58 14.58 34.46
C THR A 224 10.15 14.01 34.57
N ALA A 225 9.68 13.69 35.76
CA ALA A 225 8.29 13.26 36.00
C ALA A 225 7.28 14.34 35.52
N ARG A 226 7.65 15.62 35.63
CA ARG A 226 6.81 16.73 35.14
C ARG A 226 6.73 16.75 33.59
N ASP A 227 7.86 16.47 32.93
CA ASP A 227 7.91 16.41 31.47
C ASP A 227 7.08 15.25 30.95
N VAL A 228 7.11 14.09 31.63
CA VAL A 228 6.25 12.93 31.30
C VAL A 228 4.77 13.30 31.40
N ASN A 229 4.35 14.01 32.45
CA ASN A 229 2.97 14.47 32.56
C ASN A 229 2.61 15.42 31.41
N THR A 230 3.49 16.40 31.13
CA THR A 230 3.28 17.35 30.02
C THR A 230 3.19 16.62 28.68
N LEU A 231 4.03 15.59 28.47
CA LEU A 231 3.96 14.74 27.27
C LEU A 231 2.61 14.04 27.19
N CYS A 232 2.22 13.31 28.23
CA CYS A 232 0.95 12.57 28.27
C CYS A 232 -0.27 13.48 28.01
N ASP A 233 -0.28 14.69 28.60
CA ASP A 233 -1.37 15.65 28.45
C ASP A 233 -1.49 16.22 27.02
N ASN A 234 -0.46 16.05 26.18
CA ASN A 234 -0.44 16.61 24.82
C ASN A 234 -0.38 15.57 23.69
N LEU A 235 -0.27 14.27 23.99
CA LEU A 235 -0.19 13.22 22.96
C LEU A 235 -1.45 13.13 22.09
N PHE A 236 -2.63 13.50 22.61
CA PHE A 236 -3.87 13.54 21.82
C PHE A 236 -3.81 14.50 20.63
N ARG A 237 -2.86 15.45 20.63
CA ARG A 237 -2.64 16.40 19.51
C ARG A 237 -1.98 15.74 18.28
N PHE A 238 -1.58 14.48 18.41
CA PHE A 238 -0.99 13.66 17.36
C PHE A 238 -1.86 12.43 17.09
N PRO A 239 -3.06 12.60 16.52
CA PRO A 239 -4.02 11.49 16.37
C PRO A 239 -3.58 10.39 15.40
N ALA A 240 -2.52 10.63 14.61
CA ALA A 240 -1.95 9.64 13.69
C ALA A 240 -0.70 8.95 14.24
N LEU A 241 -0.37 9.16 15.53
CA LEU A 241 0.86 8.68 16.12
C LEU A 241 0.86 7.15 16.25
N GLU A 242 1.87 6.52 15.67
CA GLU A 242 2.10 5.08 15.68
C GLU A 242 3.26 4.69 16.62
N ARG A 243 4.29 5.55 16.76
CA ARG A 243 5.49 5.28 17.57
C ARG A 243 5.98 6.51 18.33
N ILE A 244 6.49 6.26 19.55
CA ILE A 244 7.18 7.26 20.38
C ILE A 244 8.53 6.69 20.80
N TYR A 245 9.62 7.38 20.47
CA TYR A 245 10.98 6.99 20.83
C TYR A 245 11.40 7.69 22.13
N LEU A 246 11.69 6.90 23.18
CA LEU A 246 12.09 7.33 24.51
C LEU A 246 13.47 6.78 24.92
N THR A 247 14.25 6.28 23.97
CA THR A 247 15.59 5.72 24.19
C THR A 247 16.50 6.73 24.88
N GLY A 248 17.13 6.34 25.97
CA GLY A 248 18.05 7.20 26.71
C GLY A 248 17.38 8.34 27.49
N CYS A 249 16.05 8.33 27.67
CA CYS A 249 15.33 9.39 28.40
C CYS A 249 15.39 9.28 29.92
N GLY A 250 15.94 8.19 30.48
CA GLY A 250 16.07 7.98 31.93
C GLY A 250 14.74 7.71 32.65
N LEU A 251 13.75 7.17 31.94
CA LEU A 251 12.40 6.93 32.44
C LEU A 251 12.29 5.61 33.25
N THR A 252 11.44 5.61 34.27
CA THR A 252 11.05 4.39 34.99
C THR A 252 10.00 3.60 34.19
N ALA A 253 9.84 2.31 34.46
CA ALA A 253 8.82 1.46 33.88
C ALA A 253 7.39 2.05 34.04
N GLU A 254 7.11 2.66 35.21
CA GLU A 254 5.81 3.30 35.48
C GLU A 254 5.58 4.52 34.57
N GLN A 255 6.61 5.32 34.34
CA GLN A 255 6.54 6.49 33.44
C GLN A 255 6.34 6.07 31.99
N ILE A 256 7.05 5.04 31.53
CA ILE A 256 6.88 4.46 30.20
C ILE A 256 5.45 3.94 30.02
N LYS A 257 4.93 3.22 31.02
CA LYS A 257 3.54 2.74 31.01
C LYS A 257 2.53 3.87 30.93
N ALA A 258 2.78 4.99 31.61
CA ALA A 258 1.92 6.17 31.53
C ALA A 258 1.88 6.76 30.11
N VAL A 259 3.03 6.93 29.45
CA VAL A 259 3.11 7.40 28.06
C VAL A 259 2.40 6.45 27.11
N ARG A 260 2.61 5.13 27.24
CA ARG A 260 1.94 4.09 26.46
C ARG A 260 0.41 4.18 26.61
N SER A 261 -0.07 4.36 27.83
CA SER A 261 -1.51 4.46 28.12
C SER A 261 -2.13 5.73 27.55
N ALA A 262 -1.38 6.83 27.51
CA ALA A 262 -1.87 8.13 27.01
C ALA A 262 -1.92 8.21 25.48
N SER A 263 -1.01 7.51 24.77
CA SER A 263 -0.89 7.62 23.31
C SER A 263 -1.59 6.50 22.55
N GLY A 264 -1.62 5.27 23.09
CA GLY A 264 -1.94 4.06 22.35
C GLY A 264 -0.89 3.66 21.32
N ALA A 265 0.20 4.46 21.17
CA ALA A 265 1.28 4.22 20.21
C ALA A 265 2.33 3.25 20.79
N VAL A 266 3.07 2.58 19.91
CA VAL A 266 4.22 1.76 20.29
C VAL A 266 5.27 2.66 20.92
N THR A 267 5.62 2.36 22.17
CA THR A 267 6.62 3.10 22.93
C THR A 267 7.96 2.38 22.82
N VAL A 268 8.93 3.03 22.14
CA VAL A 268 10.25 2.48 21.85
C VAL A 268 11.26 2.98 22.88
N TYR A 269 11.90 2.05 23.59
CA TYR A 269 12.95 2.31 24.59
C TYR A 269 13.87 1.10 24.68
N GLU A 270 14.91 1.19 25.48
CA GLU A 270 15.88 0.13 25.65
C GLU A 270 15.64 -0.63 26.96
N LEU A 271 15.78 -1.95 26.89
CA LEU A 271 15.79 -2.86 28.04
C LEU A 271 17.13 -3.59 28.14
N GLU A 272 17.60 -3.79 29.35
CA GLU A 272 18.75 -4.63 29.65
C GLU A 272 18.26 -6.06 29.94
N LEU A 273 18.55 -7.00 29.03
CA LEU A 273 18.25 -8.42 29.20
C LEU A 273 19.54 -9.24 29.05
N PHE A 274 19.93 -9.97 30.10
CA PHE A 274 21.11 -10.83 30.11
C PHE A 274 22.42 -10.11 29.71
N GLY A 275 22.56 -8.82 30.05
CA GLY A 275 23.72 -7.99 29.71
C GLY A 275 23.75 -7.53 28.24
N LYS A 276 22.65 -7.67 27.53
CA LYS A 276 22.42 -7.06 26.21
C LYS A 276 21.39 -5.95 26.31
N THR A 277 21.71 -4.81 25.73
CA THR A 277 20.75 -3.72 25.53
C THR A 277 19.92 -4.03 24.29
N VAL A 278 18.60 -4.15 24.42
CA VAL A 278 17.67 -4.47 23.35
C VAL A 278 16.59 -3.40 23.23
N SER A 279 16.25 -3.04 22.01
CA SER A 279 15.17 -2.07 21.74
C SER A 279 13.82 -2.75 21.73
N THR A 280 12.80 -2.11 22.30
CA THR A 280 11.44 -2.68 22.41
C THR A 280 10.68 -2.71 21.09
N ASP A 281 11.18 -2.10 20.02
CA ASP A 281 10.65 -2.22 18.65
C ASP A 281 11.34 -3.31 17.82
N ALA A 282 12.20 -4.13 18.45
CA ALA A 282 12.87 -5.23 17.79
C ALA A 282 11.85 -6.23 17.22
N LEU A 283 12.09 -6.67 15.98
CA LEU A 283 11.36 -7.77 15.35
C LEU A 283 11.96 -9.13 15.73
N GLU A 284 13.23 -9.14 16.07
CA GLU A 284 13.98 -10.33 16.46
C GLU A 284 14.89 -10.04 17.66
N LEU A 285 14.92 -10.96 18.62
CA LEU A 285 15.87 -10.96 19.73
C LEU A 285 16.76 -12.19 19.64
N ASP A 286 18.07 -11.99 19.64
CA ASP A 286 19.03 -13.09 19.62
C ASP A 286 19.85 -13.12 20.92
N PHE A 287 19.65 -14.18 21.70
CA PHE A 287 20.38 -14.47 22.94
C PHE A 287 21.26 -15.72 22.81
N SER A 288 21.57 -16.17 21.58
CA SER A 288 22.37 -17.36 21.35
C SER A 288 23.67 -17.39 22.17
N GLY A 289 23.99 -18.55 22.72
CA GLY A 289 25.20 -18.78 23.52
C GLY A 289 25.12 -18.29 24.96
N ILE A 290 24.07 -17.59 25.35
CA ILE A 290 23.87 -17.17 26.75
C ILE A 290 23.26 -18.33 27.54
N ARG A 291 24.04 -18.94 28.44
CA ARG A 291 23.57 -20.05 29.26
C ARG A 291 22.61 -19.56 30.34
N MET A 292 21.34 -19.52 30.04
CA MET A 292 20.29 -19.01 30.91
C MET A 292 19.38 -20.12 31.51
N GLY A 293 19.26 -21.26 30.86
CA GLY A 293 18.34 -22.33 31.23
C GLY A 293 16.87 -21.90 31.23
N LEU A 294 16.01 -22.74 31.81
CA LEU A 294 14.57 -22.47 31.93
C LEU A 294 14.24 -21.20 32.71
N SER A 295 15.02 -20.85 33.73
CA SER A 295 14.79 -19.63 34.51
C SER A 295 15.02 -18.37 33.68
N GLY A 296 15.97 -18.40 32.73
CA GLY A 296 16.18 -17.28 31.80
C GLY A 296 15.10 -17.21 30.73
N ALA A 297 14.63 -18.37 30.25
CA ALA A 297 13.49 -18.40 29.33
C ALA A 297 12.23 -17.76 29.96
N ALA A 298 11.97 -18.01 31.24
CA ALA A 298 10.86 -17.38 31.96
C ALA A 298 11.01 -15.85 32.05
N VAL A 299 12.24 -15.31 32.20
CA VAL A 299 12.49 -13.86 32.19
C VAL A 299 12.17 -13.27 30.82
N ILE A 300 12.54 -13.96 29.73
CA ILE A 300 12.19 -13.52 28.38
C ILE A 300 10.67 -13.55 28.17
N GLU A 301 10.02 -14.63 28.60
CA GLU A 301 8.57 -14.81 28.50
C GLU A 301 7.82 -13.69 29.27
N GLU A 302 8.27 -13.31 30.44
CA GLU A 302 7.72 -12.18 31.21
C GLU A 302 7.91 -10.84 30.48
N ALA A 303 9.05 -10.68 29.79
CA ALA A 303 9.38 -9.46 29.08
C ALA A 303 8.67 -9.31 27.71
N LEU A 304 8.06 -10.37 27.14
CA LEU A 304 7.44 -10.33 25.81
C LEU A 304 6.43 -9.20 25.65
N GLY A 305 5.70 -8.85 26.72
CA GLY A 305 4.73 -7.75 26.70
C GLY A 305 5.35 -6.36 26.44
N GLU A 306 6.66 -6.22 26.56
CA GLU A 306 7.39 -4.98 26.27
C GLU A 306 7.80 -4.86 24.79
N PHE A 307 7.66 -5.93 24.00
CA PHE A 307 8.07 -6.02 22.59
C PHE A 307 6.86 -6.24 21.67
N PRO A 308 6.05 -5.22 21.42
CA PRO A 308 4.79 -5.37 20.68
C PRO A 308 4.94 -5.73 19.19
N LEU A 309 6.15 -5.62 18.65
CA LEU A 309 6.46 -5.93 17.24
C LEU A 309 7.30 -7.19 17.09
N LEU A 310 7.60 -7.90 18.18
CA LEU A 310 8.50 -9.04 18.17
C LEU A 310 7.87 -10.23 17.45
N GLU A 311 8.57 -10.74 16.47
CA GLU A 311 8.18 -11.90 15.66
C GLU A 311 9.01 -13.14 16.02
N LYS A 312 10.26 -12.94 16.48
CA LYS A 312 11.19 -14.05 16.68
C LYS A 312 12.13 -13.85 17.88
N VAL A 313 12.37 -14.93 18.62
CA VAL A 313 13.39 -15.00 19.68
C VAL A 313 14.31 -16.19 19.41
N VAL A 314 15.61 -15.92 19.25
CA VAL A 314 16.62 -16.95 19.01
C VAL A 314 17.35 -17.30 20.30
N LEU A 315 17.24 -18.56 20.71
CA LEU A 315 17.79 -19.12 21.95
C LEU A 315 18.72 -20.32 21.66
N CYS A 316 19.54 -20.23 20.61
CA CYS A 316 20.50 -21.28 20.33
C CYS A 316 21.53 -21.44 21.45
N ASP A 317 21.76 -22.66 21.89
CA ASP A 317 22.81 -23.01 22.87
C ASP A 317 22.63 -22.35 24.26
N CYS A 318 21.38 -22.04 24.63
CA CYS A 318 21.03 -21.35 25.87
C CYS A 318 20.87 -22.32 27.08
N GLY A 319 21.04 -23.63 26.88
CA GLY A 319 20.93 -24.64 27.94
C GLY A 319 19.48 -24.97 28.31
N ILE A 320 18.57 -24.88 27.36
CA ILE A 320 17.16 -25.26 27.48
C ILE A 320 16.94 -26.53 26.66
N SER A 321 16.13 -27.47 27.17
CA SER A 321 15.85 -28.72 26.44
C SER A 321 14.97 -28.47 25.19
N ASN A 322 15.02 -29.39 24.21
CA ASN A 322 14.16 -29.29 23.04
C ASN A 322 12.67 -29.29 23.38
N GLU A 323 12.28 -30.08 24.40
CA GLU A 323 10.90 -30.21 24.88
C GLU A 323 10.41 -28.90 25.50
N ASP A 324 11.26 -28.25 26.33
CA ASP A 324 10.93 -26.97 26.96
C ASP A 324 10.86 -25.85 25.92
N MET A 325 11.76 -25.86 24.93
CA MET A 325 11.73 -24.90 23.84
C MET A 325 10.47 -25.06 22.96
N ALA A 326 10.07 -26.30 22.67
CA ALA A 326 8.83 -26.57 21.93
C ALA A 326 7.61 -26.10 22.73
N ALA A 327 7.57 -26.41 24.04
CA ALA A 327 6.49 -25.96 24.90
C ALA A 327 6.42 -24.42 25.03
N LEU A 328 7.57 -23.73 24.99
CA LEU A 328 7.64 -22.27 24.97
C LEU A 328 7.07 -21.73 23.67
N ASN A 329 7.47 -22.32 22.54
CA ASN A 329 6.96 -21.93 21.22
C ASN A 329 5.45 -22.16 21.09
N ASP A 330 4.92 -23.26 21.60
CA ASP A 330 3.49 -23.60 21.55
C ASP A 330 2.63 -22.64 22.41
N ARG A 331 3.19 -22.02 23.45
CA ARG A 331 2.48 -21.03 24.29
C ARG A 331 2.36 -19.66 23.64
N HIS A 332 3.20 -19.34 22.64
CA HIS A 332 3.34 -18.01 22.06
C HIS A 332 3.19 -18.04 20.54
N GLU A 333 1.96 -18.19 20.05
CA GLU A 333 1.66 -18.31 18.61
C GLU A 333 2.12 -17.12 17.77
N ASN A 334 2.26 -15.93 18.38
CA ASN A 334 2.66 -14.70 17.67
C ASN A 334 4.16 -14.43 17.69
N VAL A 335 4.94 -15.21 18.46
CA VAL A 335 6.39 -15.04 18.61
C VAL A 335 7.05 -16.39 18.41
N ARG A 336 7.81 -16.52 17.34
CA ARG A 336 8.52 -17.77 17.04
C ARG A 336 9.78 -17.87 17.88
N PHE A 337 9.89 -18.95 18.68
CA PHE A 337 11.12 -19.32 19.36
C PHE A 337 11.95 -20.24 18.50
N VAL A 338 13.22 -19.88 18.29
CA VAL A 338 14.17 -20.61 17.47
C VAL A 338 15.32 -21.09 18.32
N TRP A 339 15.69 -22.34 18.17
CA TRP A 339 16.83 -22.94 18.86
C TRP A 339 17.62 -23.88 17.97
N ARG A 340 18.70 -24.44 18.48
CA ARG A 340 19.54 -25.39 17.79
C ARG A 340 19.25 -26.80 18.28
N VAL A 341 18.96 -27.70 17.35
CA VAL A 341 18.86 -29.15 17.63
C VAL A 341 20.16 -29.85 17.23
N TYR A 342 20.48 -30.93 17.96
CA TYR A 342 21.70 -31.71 17.78
C TYR A 342 21.36 -33.16 17.52
N PHE A 343 22.08 -33.80 16.58
CA PHE A 343 22.00 -35.21 16.31
C PHE A 343 23.35 -35.67 15.73
N SER A 344 23.88 -36.79 16.27
CA SER A 344 25.25 -37.22 15.95
C SER A 344 26.24 -36.04 16.13
N GLU A 345 27.06 -35.78 15.12
CA GLU A 345 28.02 -34.66 15.11
C GLU A 345 27.48 -33.45 14.36
N PHE A 346 26.19 -33.42 14.09
CA PHE A 346 25.53 -32.36 13.34
C PHE A 346 24.60 -31.52 14.20
N SER A 347 24.30 -30.35 13.70
CA SER A 347 23.28 -29.49 14.30
C SER A 347 22.62 -28.64 13.23
N LEU A 348 21.38 -28.24 13.46
CA LEU A 348 20.69 -27.23 12.66
C LEU A 348 19.78 -26.37 13.55
N ARG A 349 19.44 -25.20 13.07
CA ARG A 349 18.45 -24.35 13.72
C ARG A 349 17.05 -24.83 13.33
N THR A 350 16.10 -24.63 14.23
CA THR A 350 14.70 -25.02 13.97
C THR A 350 13.99 -24.17 12.90
N ASP A 351 14.60 -23.05 12.49
CA ASP A 351 14.14 -22.20 11.37
C ASP A 351 14.98 -22.39 10.08
N ASP A 352 15.91 -23.34 10.05
CA ASP A 352 16.64 -23.64 8.83
C ASP A 352 15.72 -24.28 7.78
N THR A 353 15.89 -23.90 6.53
CA THR A 353 15.12 -24.42 5.39
C THR A 353 15.84 -25.54 4.65
N ASN A 354 17.12 -25.71 4.91
CA ASN A 354 17.94 -26.76 4.29
C ASN A 354 18.98 -27.31 5.26
N PHE A 355 19.39 -28.56 5.01
CA PHE A 355 20.46 -29.20 5.76
C PHE A 355 21.26 -30.16 4.87
N ILE A 356 22.60 -30.13 5.00
CA ILE A 356 23.53 -30.98 4.26
C ILE A 356 24.44 -31.73 5.22
N ALA A 357 24.28 -33.04 5.31
CA ALA A 357 25.20 -33.92 6.03
C ALA A 357 26.34 -34.43 5.15
N ALA A 358 26.15 -34.53 3.83
CA ALA A 358 27.11 -35.13 2.89
C ALA A 358 28.45 -34.40 2.77
N ARG A 359 28.57 -33.16 3.24
CA ARG A 359 29.84 -32.38 3.26
C ARG A 359 30.98 -33.12 3.96
N VAL A 360 30.66 -34.04 4.89
CA VAL A 360 31.62 -34.87 5.61
C VAL A 360 31.35 -36.35 5.26
N ARG A 361 31.81 -36.76 4.05
CA ARG A 361 31.57 -38.09 3.49
C ARG A 361 32.07 -39.18 4.45
N ASN A 362 31.19 -40.15 4.78
CA ASN A 362 31.46 -41.37 5.56
C ASN A 362 32.19 -41.22 6.91
N LYS A 363 32.42 -40.00 7.40
CA LYS A 363 33.18 -39.76 8.64
C LYS A 363 32.33 -39.88 9.89
N PHE A 364 31.05 -39.52 9.79
CA PHE A 364 30.12 -39.54 10.90
C PHE A 364 28.79 -40.13 10.42
N PRO A 365 28.48 -41.37 10.80
CA PRO A 365 27.17 -41.98 10.51
C PRO A 365 26.09 -41.22 11.30
N ILE A 366 24.87 -41.23 10.78
CA ILE A 366 23.69 -40.73 11.48
C ILE A 366 22.79 -41.95 11.73
N TYR A 367 22.44 -42.16 12.98
CA TYR A 367 21.47 -43.22 13.29
C TYR A 367 20.07 -42.68 13.05
N SER A 368 19.24 -43.44 12.31
CA SER A 368 17.91 -42.99 11.89
C SER A 368 17.02 -42.50 13.04
N TYR A 369 17.17 -43.05 14.25
CA TYR A 369 16.43 -42.60 15.44
C TYR A 369 16.84 -41.21 15.93
N GLU A 370 18.07 -40.75 15.66
CA GLU A 370 18.54 -39.40 16.03
C GLU A 370 17.86 -38.32 15.19
N LEU A 371 17.39 -38.66 13.98
CA LEU A 371 16.67 -37.74 13.09
C LEU A 371 15.25 -37.41 13.58
N GLU A 372 14.80 -38.05 14.68
CA GLU A 372 13.52 -37.66 15.31
C GLU A 372 13.51 -36.19 15.77
N VAL A 373 14.68 -35.60 16.01
CA VAL A 373 14.79 -34.17 16.35
C VAL A 373 14.31 -33.23 15.22
N LEU A 374 14.20 -33.73 13.99
CA LEU A 374 13.64 -32.96 12.86
C LEU A 374 12.17 -32.58 13.06
N LYS A 375 11.49 -33.21 14.03
CA LYS A 375 10.13 -32.78 14.47
C LYS A 375 10.08 -31.32 14.94
N TYR A 376 11.23 -30.75 15.32
CA TYR A 376 11.36 -29.34 15.69
C TYR A 376 11.72 -28.42 14.53
N CYS A 377 11.91 -28.96 13.31
CA CYS A 377 12.38 -28.26 12.13
C CYS A 377 11.37 -28.35 10.97
N PRO A 378 10.12 -27.88 11.16
CA PRO A 378 9.06 -28.07 10.17
C PRO A 378 9.29 -27.32 8.85
N ASP A 379 10.18 -26.32 8.84
CA ASP A 379 10.44 -25.46 7.68
C ASP A 379 11.44 -26.07 6.69
N LEU A 380 12.00 -27.25 6.97
CA LEU A 380 12.94 -27.89 6.07
C LEU A 380 12.29 -28.19 4.71
N GLN A 381 12.90 -27.69 3.67
CA GLN A 381 12.52 -27.92 2.28
C GLN A 381 13.59 -28.68 1.49
N ALA A 382 14.81 -28.75 2.00
CA ALA A 382 15.89 -29.49 1.37
C ALA A 382 16.71 -30.26 2.41
N LEU A 383 16.96 -31.55 2.14
CA LEU A 383 17.64 -32.45 3.04
C LEU A 383 18.60 -33.38 2.28
N ASP A 384 19.91 -33.23 2.55
CA ASP A 384 20.94 -34.09 2.04
C ASP A 384 21.57 -34.93 3.17
N LEU A 385 21.21 -36.22 3.19
CA LEU A 385 21.71 -37.25 4.10
C LEU A 385 22.54 -38.30 3.39
N GLY A 386 23.11 -37.99 2.22
CA GLY A 386 23.93 -38.92 1.47
C GLY A 386 25.11 -39.46 2.29
N HIS A 387 25.43 -40.78 2.11
CA HIS A 387 26.56 -41.47 2.74
C HIS A 387 26.56 -41.49 4.29
N LYS A 388 25.39 -41.65 4.91
CA LYS A 388 25.24 -41.54 6.38
C LYS A 388 24.80 -42.83 7.08
N ASN A 389 24.71 -43.93 6.33
CA ASN A 389 24.24 -45.26 6.84
C ASN A 389 22.80 -45.18 7.40
N ILE A 390 21.96 -44.34 6.85
CA ILE A 390 20.54 -44.26 7.18
C ILE A 390 19.87 -45.60 6.81
N THR A 391 18.99 -46.10 7.68
CA THR A 391 18.28 -47.39 7.49
C THR A 391 16.76 -47.24 7.52
N SER A 392 16.22 -46.15 8.11
CA SER A 392 14.80 -45.84 8.13
C SER A 392 14.57 -44.36 7.76
N LEU A 393 13.47 -44.12 7.07
CA LEU A 393 13.02 -42.78 6.67
C LEU A 393 11.79 -42.30 7.47
N ASP A 394 11.45 -42.92 8.59
CA ASP A 394 10.29 -42.57 9.42
C ASP A 394 10.28 -41.13 9.86
N PHE A 395 11.46 -40.48 9.96
CA PHE A 395 11.60 -39.05 10.32
C PHE A 395 11.03 -38.11 9.26
N LEU A 396 10.83 -38.54 8.02
CA LEU A 396 10.30 -37.69 6.93
C LEU A 396 8.89 -37.19 7.23
N ARG A 397 8.11 -37.89 8.08
CA ARG A 397 6.79 -37.43 8.56
C ARG A 397 6.83 -36.10 9.28
N TYR A 398 7.98 -35.67 9.80
CA TYR A 398 8.18 -34.42 10.52
C TYR A 398 8.53 -33.24 9.61
N VAL A 399 8.90 -33.52 8.36
CA VAL A 399 9.37 -32.53 7.37
C VAL A 399 8.58 -32.64 6.06
N PRO A 400 7.25 -32.46 6.08
CA PRO A 400 6.36 -32.75 4.95
C PRO A 400 6.54 -31.79 3.78
N HIS A 401 7.24 -30.66 3.97
CA HIS A 401 7.46 -29.61 2.97
C HIS A 401 8.75 -29.79 2.17
N LEU A 402 9.38 -30.98 2.22
CA LEU A 402 10.59 -31.26 1.45
C LEU A 402 10.33 -31.20 -0.05
N LYS A 403 11.16 -30.42 -0.74
CA LYS A 403 11.24 -30.29 -2.20
C LYS A 403 12.44 -31.04 -2.78
N TYR A 404 13.54 -31.08 -2.04
CA TYR A 404 14.80 -31.71 -2.43
C TYR A 404 15.23 -32.71 -1.39
N LEU A 405 15.36 -33.97 -1.78
CA LEU A 405 15.81 -35.04 -0.91
C LEU A 405 16.96 -35.83 -1.56
N ILE A 406 18.08 -35.90 -0.87
CA ILE A 406 19.26 -36.69 -1.28
C ILE A 406 19.59 -37.70 -0.19
N ILE A 407 19.46 -38.99 -0.50
CA ILE A 407 19.70 -40.12 0.41
C ILE A 407 20.60 -41.18 -0.20
N VAL A 408 21.51 -40.75 -1.07
CA VAL A 408 22.42 -41.63 -1.82
C VAL A 408 23.33 -42.47 -0.92
N GLU A 409 23.70 -43.68 -1.36
CA GLU A 409 24.60 -44.57 -0.62
C GLU A 409 24.17 -44.80 0.84
N ASN A 410 22.88 -45.07 1.06
CA ASN A 410 22.33 -45.42 2.38
C ASN A 410 21.69 -46.81 2.35
N ASP A 411 21.59 -47.45 3.52
CA ASP A 411 21.02 -48.79 3.67
C ASP A 411 19.48 -48.79 3.73
N VAL A 412 18.85 -47.85 3.03
CA VAL A 412 17.39 -47.69 2.97
C VAL A 412 16.77 -48.74 2.06
N ASN A 413 15.81 -49.49 2.59
CA ASN A 413 15.00 -50.45 1.82
C ASN A 413 13.53 -49.97 1.70
N ASP A 414 12.93 -49.54 2.80
CA ASP A 414 11.56 -49.04 2.81
C ASP A 414 11.53 -47.51 2.55
N ILE A 415 10.91 -47.15 1.44
CA ILE A 415 10.72 -45.75 1.03
C ILE A 415 9.27 -45.27 1.13
N THR A 416 8.40 -46.04 1.81
CA THR A 416 7.00 -45.65 2.03
C THR A 416 6.84 -44.20 2.53
N PRO A 417 7.69 -43.72 3.47
CA PRO A 417 7.58 -42.31 3.94
C PRO A 417 7.85 -41.25 2.86
N ILE A 418 8.61 -41.56 1.80
CA ILE A 418 8.80 -40.62 0.68
C ILE A 418 7.48 -40.38 -0.05
N GLY A 419 6.62 -41.40 -0.16
CA GLY A 419 5.31 -41.25 -0.80
C GLY A 419 4.35 -40.27 -0.13
N GLU A 420 4.67 -39.79 1.07
CA GLU A 420 3.89 -38.80 1.80
C GLU A 420 4.32 -37.34 1.46
N LEU A 421 5.47 -37.17 0.78
CA LEU A 421 6.05 -35.87 0.45
C LEU A 421 5.42 -35.26 -0.81
N GLN A 422 4.37 -34.49 -0.66
CA GLN A 422 3.59 -33.99 -1.80
C GLN A 422 4.27 -32.83 -2.55
N GLU A 423 5.26 -32.17 -1.94
CA GLU A 423 6.02 -31.05 -2.52
C GLU A 423 7.36 -31.51 -3.11
N LEU A 424 7.70 -32.80 -3.03
CA LEU A 424 8.97 -33.34 -3.48
C LEU A 424 9.09 -33.23 -5.00
N THR A 425 10.04 -32.43 -5.48
CA THR A 425 10.33 -32.25 -6.91
C THR A 425 11.61 -32.96 -7.35
N TYR A 426 12.55 -33.15 -6.46
CA TYR A 426 13.88 -33.69 -6.76
C TYR A 426 14.28 -34.79 -5.78
N LEU A 427 14.62 -35.96 -6.27
CA LEU A 427 15.04 -37.09 -5.45
C LEU A 427 16.31 -37.78 -6.02
N GLU A 428 17.38 -37.83 -5.23
CA GLU A 428 18.53 -38.74 -5.48
C GLU A 428 18.59 -39.84 -4.43
N MET A 429 18.45 -41.09 -4.83
CA MET A 429 18.54 -42.26 -3.96
C MET A 429 19.33 -43.41 -4.58
N PHE A 430 20.31 -43.13 -5.46
CA PHE A 430 21.14 -44.14 -6.06
C PHE A 430 22.00 -44.86 -5.02
N TRP A 431 22.35 -46.12 -5.31
CA TRP A 431 23.05 -47.05 -4.42
C TRP A 431 22.34 -47.22 -3.07
N THR A 432 21.03 -47.26 -3.03
CA THR A 432 20.25 -47.69 -1.87
C THR A 432 19.81 -49.13 -2.02
N LYS A 433 19.38 -49.76 -0.92
CA LYS A 433 18.88 -51.14 -0.91
C LYS A 433 17.39 -51.26 -1.27
N CYS A 434 16.80 -50.22 -1.83
CA CYS A 434 15.39 -50.17 -2.15
C CYS A 434 15.00 -51.25 -3.18
N GLU A 435 14.04 -52.09 -2.81
CA GLU A 435 13.50 -53.16 -3.66
C GLU A 435 12.12 -52.81 -4.24
N ASP A 436 11.48 -51.78 -3.79
CA ASP A 436 10.15 -51.34 -4.18
C ASP A 436 10.04 -49.84 -4.24
N ILE A 437 9.88 -49.28 -5.46
CA ILE A 437 9.72 -47.84 -5.69
C ILE A 437 8.27 -47.41 -5.85
N SER A 438 7.29 -48.29 -5.65
CA SER A 438 5.87 -47.99 -5.82
C SER A 438 5.37 -46.79 -5.00
N PRO A 439 5.91 -46.46 -3.79
CA PRO A 439 5.50 -45.28 -3.06
C PRO A 439 5.74 -43.96 -3.82
N LEU A 440 6.71 -43.92 -4.76
CA LEU A 440 7.03 -42.72 -5.54
C LEU A 440 5.88 -42.28 -6.45
N GLN A 441 4.96 -43.17 -6.80
CA GLN A 441 3.76 -42.83 -7.58
C GLN A 441 2.87 -41.79 -6.87
N ASN A 442 3.01 -41.67 -5.55
CA ASN A 442 2.26 -40.66 -4.75
C ASN A 442 2.89 -39.27 -4.80
N CYS A 443 4.18 -39.18 -5.16
CA CYS A 443 4.91 -37.91 -5.28
C CYS A 443 4.55 -37.20 -6.60
N LYS A 444 3.41 -36.53 -6.66
CA LYS A 444 2.90 -35.95 -7.93
C LYS A 444 3.70 -34.75 -8.43
N ALA A 445 4.48 -34.11 -7.57
CA ALA A 445 5.37 -33.00 -7.93
C ALA A 445 6.77 -33.48 -8.40
N LEU A 446 7.08 -34.77 -8.31
CA LEU A 446 8.43 -35.29 -8.57
C LEU A 446 8.76 -35.24 -10.07
N THR A 447 9.69 -34.35 -10.43
CA THR A 447 10.16 -34.13 -11.81
C THR A 447 11.51 -34.75 -12.07
N ASP A 448 12.38 -34.82 -11.07
CA ASP A 448 13.77 -35.28 -11.18
C ASP A 448 14.02 -36.48 -10.28
N LEU A 449 14.29 -37.60 -10.88
CA LEU A 449 14.47 -38.86 -10.18
C LEU A 449 15.78 -39.59 -10.57
N ASN A 450 16.67 -39.78 -9.59
CA ASN A 450 17.86 -40.64 -9.77
C ASN A 450 17.79 -41.87 -8.84
N ILE A 451 17.53 -43.01 -9.45
CA ILE A 451 17.43 -44.36 -8.84
C ILE A 451 18.43 -45.33 -9.42
N SER A 452 19.59 -44.83 -9.83
CA SER A 452 20.64 -45.71 -10.38
C SER A 452 21.13 -46.73 -9.35
N TYR A 453 21.39 -47.96 -9.75
CA TYR A 453 21.95 -49.03 -8.91
C TYR A 453 21.17 -49.33 -7.62
N ILE A 454 19.86 -49.24 -7.64
CA ILE A 454 18.99 -49.74 -6.56
C ILE A 454 18.74 -51.25 -6.70
N TYR A 455 18.21 -51.88 -5.66
CA TYR A 455 17.97 -53.33 -5.66
C TYR A 455 16.61 -53.72 -6.23
N CYS A 456 15.80 -52.77 -6.68
CA CYS A 456 14.51 -53.03 -7.29
C CYS A 456 14.66 -53.83 -8.59
N ARG A 457 13.84 -54.86 -8.74
CA ARG A 457 13.85 -55.69 -9.97
C ARG A 457 13.34 -54.86 -11.15
N PRO A 458 13.99 -54.96 -12.35
CA PRO A 458 13.64 -54.14 -13.50
C PRO A 458 12.15 -54.13 -13.84
N ALA A 459 11.49 -55.29 -13.87
CA ALA A 459 10.05 -55.36 -14.17
C ALA A 459 9.17 -54.63 -13.14
N LYS A 460 9.54 -54.68 -11.85
CA LYS A 460 8.80 -53.99 -10.79
C LYS A 460 9.02 -52.47 -10.83
N CYS A 461 10.24 -52.04 -11.11
CA CYS A 461 10.52 -50.61 -11.34
C CYS A 461 9.75 -50.09 -12.55
N LEU A 462 9.72 -50.82 -13.66
CA LEU A 462 9.00 -50.44 -14.86
C LEU A 462 7.50 -50.24 -14.59
N GLU A 463 6.86 -51.20 -13.88
CA GLU A 463 5.44 -51.08 -13.47
C GLU A 463 5.13 -49.78 -12.73
N THR A 464 6.08 -49.28 -11.94
CA THR A 464 5.94 -47.99 -11.24
C THR A 464 6.20 -46.78 -12.16
N LEU A 465 7.33 -46.81 -12.88
CA LEU A 465 7.81 -45.69 -13.68
C LEU A 465 6.86 -45.30 -14.82
N VAL A 466 6.26 -46.28 -15.50
CA VAL A 466 5.30 -46.03 -16.61
C VAL A 466 4.06 -45.24 -16.15
N ASN A 467 3.81 -45.18 -14.84
CA ASN A 467 2.71 -44.44 -14.22
C ASN A 467 3.13 -43.11 -13.60
N MET A 468 4.31 -42.57 -13.96
CA MET A 468 4.85 -41.32 -13.44
C MET A 468 5.09 -40.29 -14.58
N PRO A 469 4.05 -39.87 -15.32
CA PRO A 469 4.18 -39.02 -16.50
C PRO A 469 4.67 -37.59 -16.18
N GLN A 470 4.72 -37.21 -14.89
CA GLN A 470 5.27 -35.94 -14.43
C GLN A 470 6.79 -35.87 -14.40
N LEU A 471 7.49 -37.01 -14.62
CA LEU A 471 8.95 -37.03 -14.64
C LEU A 471 9.49 -36.27 -15.86
N GLU A 472 10.34 -35.30 -15.61
CA GLU A 472 11.11 -34.58 -16.63
C GLU A 472 12.47 -35.21 -16.84
N ARG A 473 13.10 -35.74 -15.76
CA ARG A 473 14.38 -36.45 -15.83
C ARG A 473 14.39 -37.74 -15.04
N LEU A 474 14.88 -38.80 -15.65
CA LEU A 474 15.05 -40.11 -15.03
C LEU A 474 16.47 -40.63 -15.23
N TRP A 475 17.22 -40.81 -14.14
CA TRP A 475 18.49 -41.52 -14.10
C TRP A 475 18.30 -42.95 -13.52
N TYR A 476 18.46 -43.96 -14.35
CA TYR A 476 18.23 -45.35 -13.96
C TYR A 476 19.30 -46.26 -14.60
N CYS A 477 20.59 -45.98 -14.34
CA CYS A 477 21.65 -46.89 -14.79
C CYS A 477 21.81 -48.09 -13.86
N GLY A 478 22.43 -49.15 -14.35
CA GLY A 478 22.57 -50.43 -13.63
C GLY A 478 21.29 -51.26 -13.53
N ASN A 479 20.31 -51.04 -14.38
CA ASN A 479 18.95 -51.55 -14.25
C ASN A 479 18.70 -52.90 -14.99
N ASN A 480 19.51 -53.25 -16.00
CA ASN A 480 19.36 -54.44 -16.82
C ASN A 480 17.98 -54.60 -17.49
N LEU A 481 17.33 -53.52 -17.91
CA LEU A 481 16.12 -53.56 -18.73
C LEU A 481 16.40 -54.24 -20.06
N ASN A 482 15.50 -55.15 -20.51
CA ASN A 482 15.56 -55.71 -21.84
C ASN A 482 15.01 -54.73 -22.90
N ALA A 483 15.11 -55.07 -24.20
CA ALA A 483 14.72 -54.18 -25.28
C ALA A 483 13.22 -53.85 -25.27
N GLU A 484 12.35 -54.79 -24.92
CA GLU A 484 10.90 -54.61 -24.83
C GLU A 484 10.55 -53.65 -23.66
N GLN A 485 11.18 -53.83 -22.50
CA GLN A 485 11.02 -52.97 -21.33
C GLN A 485 11.50 -51.53 -21.57
N LEU A 486 12.61 -51.37 -22.32
CA LEU A 486 13.11 -50.04 -22.72
C LEU A 486 12.12 -49.31 -23.64
N GLU A 487 11.56 -50.06 -24.64
CA GLU A 487 10.54 -49.51 -25.55
C GLU A 487 9.26 -49.12 -24.81
N GLU A 488 8.80 -49.98 -23.88
CA GLU A 488 7.64 -49.70 -23.03
C GLU A 488 7.84 -48.43 -22.20
N LEU A 489 8.98 -48.29 -21.50
CA LEU A 489 9.30 -47.13 -20.69
C LEU A 489 9.37 -45.83 -21.51
N GLN A 490 10.08 -45.87 -22.66
CA GLN A 490 10.22 -44.73 -23.57
C GLN A 490 8.88 -44.33 -24.19
N THR A 491 8.01 -45.31 -24.44
CA THR A 491 6.65 -45.04 -24.98
C THR A 491 5.76 -44.42 -23.92
N ALA A 492 5.87 -44.86 -22.67
CA ALA A 492 5.06 -44.34 -21.57
C ALA A 492 5.48 -42.92 -21.14
N LEU A 493 6.76 -42.59 -21.27
CA LEU A 493 7.35 -41.30 -20.82
C LEU A 493 8.09 -40.60 -21.99
N PRO A 494 7.39 -40.18 -23.05
CA PRO A 494 8.01 -39.69 -24.28
C PRO A 494 8.77 -38.37 -24.12
N ASP A 495 8.39 -37.57 -23.14
CA ASP A 495 8.95 -36.22 -22.90
C ASP A 495 10.01 -36.22 -21.77
N THR A 496 10.29 -37.39 -21.16
CA THR A 496 11.25 -37.53 -20.07
C THR A 496 12.67 -37.67 -20.61
N GLU A 497 13.62 -36.87 -20.16
CA GLU A 497 15.04 -37.08 -20.39
C GLU A 497 15.52 -38.29 -19.59
N MET A 498 15.99 -39.34 -20.27
CA MET A 498 16.34 -40.60 -19.63
C MET A 498 17.80 -40.98 -19.83
N TYR A 499 18.45 -41.43 -18.76
CA TYR A 499 19.73 -42.11 -18.79
C TYR A 499 19.57 -43.54 -18.27
N LEU A 500 19.58 -44.51 -19.20
CA LEU A 500 19.20 -45.91 -18.95
C LEU A 500 20.35 -46.91 -19.22
N ALA A 501 21.59 -46.46 -19.10
CA ALA A 501 22.75 -47.34 -19.37
C ALA A 501 22.83 -48.51 -18.37
N ALA A 502 23.01 -49.73 -18.86
CA ALA A 502 23.21 -50.93 -18.02
C ALA A 502 24.49 -50.82 -17.15
N HIS A 503 25.50 -50.10 -17.65
CA HIS A 503 26.73 -49.79 -16.93
C HIS A 503 27.03 -48.31 -17.19
N GLY A 504 26.97 -47.44 -16.17
CA GLY A 504 27.20 -46.02 -16.32
C GLY A 504 27.46 -45.33 -14.99
N GLU A 505 27.84 -44.07 -15.05
CA GLU A 505 28.01 -43.26 -13.85
C GLU A 505 26.63 -42.88 -13.28
N PRO A 506 26.39 -43.09 -11.98
CA PRO A 506 25.11 -42.70 -11.36
C PRO A 506 24.87 -41.20 -11.37
N THR A 507 25.92 -40.40 -11.57
CA THR A 507 25.87 -38.96 -11.69
C THR A 507 26.84 -38.50 -12.77
N GLY A 508 26.49 -38.66 -14.05
CA GLY A 508 27.27 -38.14 -15.17
C GLY A 508 27.23 -36.61 -15.26
N SER A 509 28.08 -36.04 -16.13
CA SER A 509 28.14 -34.60 -16.36
C SER A 509 26.77 -34.02 -16.71
N THR A 510 25.98 -34.70 -17.54
CA THR A 510 24.65 -34.29 -17.97
C THR A 510 23.65 -34.17 -16.81
N TRP A 511 23.70 -35.03 -15.78
CA TRP A 511 22.87 -34.88 -14.58
C TRP A 511 23.22 -33.62 -13.79
N ARG A 512 24.52 -33.35 -13.62
CA ARG A 512 25.05 -32.25 -12.83
C ARG A 512 25.12 -30.91 -13.58
N GLU A 513 25.01 -30.90 -14.89
CA GLU A 513 25.03 -29.71 -15.74
C GLU A 513 23.63 -29.21 -16.10
N HIS A 514 22.58 -29.91 -15.68
CA HIS A 514 21.21 -29.53 -15.93
C HIS A 514 20.76 -28.35 -15.04
N PRO A 515 19.91 -27.42 -15.54
CA PRO A 515 19.39 -26.28 -14.75
C PRO A 515 18.78 -26.70 -13.41
N HIS A 516 17.96 -27.77 -13.34
CA HIS A 516 17.34 -28.23 -12.10
C HIS A 516 18.35 -28.68 -11.04
N TYR A 517 19.52 -29.22 -11.47
CA TYR A 517 20.60 -29.52 -10.54
C TYR A 517 21.20 -28.25 -9.94
N PHE A 518 21.34 -27.18 -10.73
CA PHE A 518 21.81 -25.88 -10.21
C PHE A 518 20.78 -25.23 -9.30
N GLU A 519 19.49 -25.28 -9.61
CA GLU A 519 18.41 -24.81 -8.73
C GLU A 519 18.44 -25.51 -7.37
N MET A 520 18.57 -26.82 -7.37
CA MET A 520 18.74 -27.62 -6.15
C MET A 520 19.97 -27.15 -5.37
N ARG A 521 21.11 -26.98 -6.04
CA ARG A 521 22.36 -26.52 -5.43
C ARG A 521 22.25 -25.15 -4.83
N ASP A 522 21.63 -24.22 -5.55
CA ASP A 522 21.39 -22.86 -5.07
C ASP A 522 20.50 -22.86 -3.83
N PHE A 523 19.45 -23.70 -3.81
CA PHE A 523 18.60 -23.84 -2.64
C PHE A 523 19.36 -24.33 -1.40
N PHE A 524 20.34 -25.20 -1.59
CA PHE A 524 21.24 -25.64 -0.52
C PHE A 524 22.33 -24.61 -0.17
N GLY A 525 22.38 -23.44 -0.81
CA GLY A 525 23.45 -22.45 -0.62
C GLY A 525 24.81 -22.93 -1.13
N MET A 526 24.83 -23.81 -2.12
CA MET A 526 26.02 -24.38 -2.70
C MET A 526 26.34 -23.71 -4.04
N TYR A 527 27.04 -22.59 -4.03
CA TYR A 527 27.42 -21.90 -5.26
C TYR A 527 28.52 -22.66 -6.02
N TYR A 528 28.34 -22.81 -7.34
CA TYR A 528 29.31 -23.39 -8.25
C TYR A 528 30.07 -22.31 -8.99
N MET A 529 31.40 -22.37 -8.96
CA MET A 529 32.21 -21.66 -9.95
C MET A 529 32.41 -22.58 -11.18
N ALA A 530 31.99 -22.10 -12.34
CA ALA A 530 32.17 -22.84 -13.59
C ALA A 530 33.65 -23.25 -13.78
N GLY A 531 33.95 -24.56 -13.76
CA GLY A 531 35.27 -25.10 -14.02
C GLY A 531 36.13 -25.50 -12.82
N GLY A 532 35.60 -25.46 -11.57
CA GLY A 532 36.37 -25.81 -10.38
C GLY A 532 35.61 -26.72 -9.40
N THR A 533 36.35 -27.59 -8.74
CA THR A 533 35.86 -28.49 -7.66
C THR A 533 35.64 -27.79 -6.33
N ASN A 534 35.84 -26.46 -6.24
CA ASN A 534 35.77 -25.69 -5.00
C ASN A 534 34.78 -24.54 -5.17
N GLY A 535 33.59 -24.60 -4.53
CA GLY A 535 32.68 -23.49 -4.33
C GLY A 535 32.97 -22.78 -3.01
N VAL A 536 32.48 -21.55 -2.85
CA VAL A 536 32.43 -20.85 -1.56
C VAL A 536 30.96 -20.70 -1.13
N ASP A 537 30.69 -20.80 0.17
CA ASP A 537 29.37 -20.53 0.73
C ASP A 537 29.10 -19.01 0.77
N GLU A 538 27.92 -18.58 1.18
CA GLU A 538 27.53 -17.18 1.31
C GLU A 538 28.43 -16.37 2.29
N ASN A 539 29.16 -17.06 3.15
CA ASN A 539 30.12 -16.49 4.10
C ASN A 539 31.57 -16.50 3.57
N GLY A 540 31.80 -16.91 2.31
CA GLY A 540 33.12 -16.96 1.70
C GLY A 540 33.98 -18.16 2.09
N ASN A 541 33.42 -19.18 2.78
CA ASN A 541 34.14 -20.40 3.13
C ASN A 541 34.27 -21.33 1.93
N GLN A 542 35.45 -21.91 1.69
CA GLN A 542 35.65 -22.88 0.63
C GLN A 542 34.85 -24.16 0.90
N ILE A 543 33.91 -24.45 -0.02
CA ILE A 543 33.21 -25.73 -0.05
C ILE A 543 34.10 -26.70 -0.82
N ILE A 544 34.87 -27.51 -0.11
CA ILE A 544 35.68 -28.55 -0.75
C ILE A 544 34.75 -29.73 -1.07
N ILE A 545 34.35 -29.83 -2.34
CA ILE A 545 33.71 -31.04 -2.86
C ILE A 545 34.83 -31.96 -3.32
N THR A 546 35.27 -32.87 -2.46
CA THR A 546 36.11 -34.01 -2.90
C THR A 546 35.21 -34.95 -3.68
N GLY A 547 35.49 -35.07 -4.98
CA GLY A 547 34.80 -35.93 -5.91
C GLY A 547 34.83 -37.42 -5.55
#